data_28b240347b6b887ce13aa9e18c6fc978
#
_entry.id   28b240347b6b887ce13aa9e18c6fc978
#
_cell.length_a   1.000
_cell.length_b   1.000
_cell.length_c   1.000
_cell.angle_alpha   90.00
_cell.angle_beta   90.00
_cell.angle_gamma   90.00
#
_symmetry.space_group_name_H-M   'P 1'
#
loop_
_entity.id
_entity.type
_entity.pdbx_description
1 polymer ?
#
loop_
_entity_poly.entity_id
_entity_poly.type
_entity_poly.pdbx_seq_one_letter_code
_entity_poly.pdbx_strand_id
1 'polypeptide(L)'
;MDIEILRSICSKFPGVTEDVKWGNDLCFCVGGKMFCVASLEPPHQFSFKVTEEEFDELSGSPGFQPAPYLARAKWVLCTDSAKLNKKDLKNYLHTSYEMIRTKIPKRQRKELGLE
;
A
#
# COMPACT_ATOMS: atom_id res chain seq x y z
N MET A 1 6.56 10.60 7.75
CA MET A 1 6.82 9.14 7.69
C MET A 1 8.13 8.90 7.00
N ASP A 2 8.95 8.08 7.59
CA ASP A 2 10.21 7.64 7.01
C ASP A 2 9.93 6.48 6.04
N ILE A 3 10.53 6.53 4.85
CA ILE A 3 10.38 5.47 3.85
C ILE A 3 10.87 4.11 4.40
N GLU A 4 11.86 4.13 5.29
CA GLU A 4 12.38 2.90 5.89
C GLU A 4 11.36 2.22 6.81
N ILE A 5 10.47 2.98 7.43
CA ILE A 5 9.38 2.40 8.23
C ILE A 5 8.42 1.63 7.32
N LEU A 6 8.06 2.20 6.17
CA LEU A 6 7.22 1.51 5.18
C LEU A 6 7.89 0.24 4.68
N ARG A 7 9.18 0.32 4.36
CA ARG A 7 9.94 -0.85 3.88
C ARG A 7 10.00 -1.94 4.94
N SER A 8 10.24 -1.58 6.19
CA SER A 8 10.31 -2.56 7.28
C SER A 8 9.00 -3.29 7.50
N ILE A 9 7.88 -2.61 7.31
CA ILE A 9 6.56 -3.23 7.42
C ILE A 9 6.26 -4.12 6.22
N CYS A 10 6.37 -3.56 5.01
CA CYS A 10 5.99 -4.26 3.79
C CYS A 10 6.87 -5.46 3.50
N SER A 11 8.18 -5.36 3.77
CA SER A 11 9.12 -6.44 3.47
C SER A 11 8.92 -7.69 4.32
N LYS A 12 8.18 -7.58 5.42
CA LYS A 12 7.87 -8.74 6.27
C LYS A 12 6.73 -9.60 5.73
N PHE A 13 5.94 -9.06 4.80
CA PHE A 13 4.86 -9.84 4.19
C PHE A 13 5.44 -10.82 3.18
N PRO A 14 4.95 -12.08 3.16
CA PRO A 14 5.49 -13.09 2.23
C PRO A 14 5.40 -12.67 0.76
N GLY A 15 6.51 -12.86 0.03
CA GLY A 15 6.55 -12.66 -1.42
C GLY A 15 6.57 -11.21 -1.88
N VAL A 16 6.77 -10.26 -0.98
CA VAL A 16 6.80 -8.84 -1.35
C VAL A 16 8.09 -8.49 -2.07
N THR A 17 7.96 -7.76 -3.16
CA THR A 17 9.07 -7.20 -3.92
C THR A 17 8.93 -5.68 -3.97
N GLU A 18 10.06 -5.01 -4.22
CA GLU A 18 10.13 -3.56 -4.38
C GLU A 18 10.52 -3.23 -5.81
N ASP A 19 9.94 -2.18 -6.36
CA ASP A 19 10.29 -1.71 -7.69
C ASP A 19 10.12 -0.18 -7.74
N VAL A 20 11.03 0.49 -8.40
CA VAL A 20 10.93 1.95 -8.60
C VAL A 20 10.28 2.17 -9.96
N LYS A 21 9.13 2.87 -9.96
CA LYS A 21 8.38 3.17 -11.17
C LYS A 21 8.24 4.68 -11.33
N TRP A 22 8.04 5.11 -12.56
CA TRP A 22 7.80 6.52 -12.89
C TRP A 22 8.88 7.47 -12.35
N GLY A 23 10.09 6.93 -12.16
CA GLY A 23 11.26 7.71 -11.74
C GLY A 23 11.40 7.90 -10.24
N ASN A 24 10.32 8.18 -9.53
CA ASN A 24 10.37 8.56 -8.12
C ASN A 24 9.41 7.81 -7.20
N ASP A 25 8.74 6.78 -7.69
CA ASP A 25 7.77 6.03 -6.89
C ASP A 25 8.29 4.65 -6.55
N LEU A 26 8.41 4.37 -5.24
CA LEU A 26 8.76 3.06 -4.74
C LEU A 26 7.47 2.25 -4.58
N CYS A 27 7.35 1.19 -5.36
CA CYS A 27 6.18 0.32 -5.36
C CYS A 27 6.46 -0.97 -4.61
N PHE A 28 5.58 -1.32 -3.68
CA PHE A 28 5.63 -2.60 -2.99
C PHE A 28 4.60 -3.51 -3.65
N CYS A 29 5.06 -4.66 -4.12
CA CYS A 29 4.25 -5.55 -4.94
C CYS A 29 4.22 -6.97 -4.37
N VAL A 30 3.16 -7.69 -4.71
CA VAL A 30 3.07 -9.13 -4.50
C VAL A 30 2.51 -9.75 -5.77
N GLY A 31 3.19 -10.78 -6.28
CA GLY A 31 2.80 -11.41 -7.54
C GLY A 31 2.80 -10.44 -8.73
N GLY A 32 3.66 -9.43 -8.71
CA GLY A 32 3.75 -8.43 -9.76
C GLY A 32 2.69 -7.32 -9.67
N LYS A 33 1.84 -7.34 -8.66
CA LYS A 33 0.78 -6.33 -8.48
C LYS A 33 1.09 -5.47 -7.25
N MET A 34 1.05 -4.15 -7.43
CA MET A 34 1.35 -3.24 -6.33
C MET A 34 0.19 -3.17 -5.31
N PHE A 35 0.53 -3.03 -4.04
CA PHE A 35 -0.42 -2.80 -2.97
C PHE A 35 -0.13 -1.52 -2.16
N CYS A 36 1.05 -0.96 -2.32
CA CYS A 36 1.45 0.30 -1.69
C CYS A 36 2.46 1.00 -2.59
N VAL A 37 2.35 2.30 -2.69
CA VAL A 37 3.27 3.13 -3.49
C VAL A 37 3.68 4.33 -2.65
N ALA A 38 4.97 4.60 -2.55
CA ALA A 38 5.50 5.71 -1.78
C ALA A 38 6.39 6.60 -2.63
N SER A 39 6.26 7.92 -2.45
CA SER A 39 7.16 8.87 -3.11
C SER A 39 8.54 8.81 -2.47
N LEU A 40 9.58 8.70 -3.29
CA LEU A 40 10.97 8.75 -2.82
C LEU A 40 11.41 10.19 -2.50
N GLU A 41 10.65 11.17 -2.96
CA GLU A 41 10.93 12.57 -2.65
C GLU A 41 10.17 13.01 -1.39
N PRO A 42 10.81 13.80 -0.50
CA PRO A 42 10.10 14.36 0.65
C PRO A 42 8.90 15.19 0.17
N PRO A 43 7.78 15.13 0.87
CA PRO A 43 7.54 14.56 2.20
C PRO A 43 7.19 13.06 2.24
N HIS A 44 7.51 12.29 1.22
CA HIS A 44 7.31 10.83 1.18
C HIS A 44 5.84 10.43 1.40
N GLN A 45 4.93 11.09 0.71
CA GLN A 45 3.53 10.69 0.72
C GLN A 45 3.39 9.28 0.15
N PHE A 46 2.41 8.53 0.64
CA PHE A 46 2.23 7.15 0.18
C PHE A 46 0.75 6.81 0.01
N SER A 47 0.49 5.89 -0.91
CA SER A 47 -0.86 5.44 -1.23
C SER A 47 -0.97 3.93 -1.01
N PHE A 48 -2.15 3.48 -0.63
CA PHE A 48 -2.41 2.05 -0.43
C PHE A 48 -3.88 1.75 -0.72
N LYS A 49 -4.14 0.49 -1.08
CA LYS A 49 -5.50 0.04 -1.35
C LYS A 49 -6.25 -0.23 -0.05
N VAL A 50 -7.51 0.18 -0.01
CA VAL A 50 -8.38 -0.02 1.17
C VAL A 50 -9.69 -0.67 0.74
N THR A 51 -10.49 -1.08 1.73
CA THR A 51 -11.84 -1.53 1.48
C THR A 51 -12.73 -0.34 1.09
N GLU A 52 -13.89 -0.62 0.51
CA GLU A 52 -14.82 0.44 0.15
C GLU A 52 -15.25 1.27 1.35
N GLU A 53 -15.52 0.61 2.49
CA GLU A 53 -15.86 1.29 3.73
C GLU A 53 -14.72 2.17 4.23
N GLU A 54 -13.49 1.65 4.22
CA GLU A 54 -12.31 2.41 4.62
C GLU A 54 -12.06 3.58 3.69
N PHE A 55 -12.32 3.42 2.40
CA PHE A 55 -12.17 4.49 1.42
C PHE A 55 -13.09 5.66 1.74
N ASP A 56 -14.36 5.38 2.01
CA ASP A 56 -15.33 6.41 2.35
C ASP A 56 -14.95 7.12 3.64
N GLU A 57 -14.50 6.38 4.64
CA GLU A 57 -14.09 6.92 5.93
C GLU A 57 -12.82 7.74 5.84
N LEU A 58 -11.75 7.17 5.24
CA LEU A 58 -10.46 7.83 5.16
C LEU A 58 -10.43 9.02 4.23
N SER A 59 -11.17 8.97 3.12
CA SER A 59 -11.19 10.08 2.16
C SER A 59 -11.69 11.39 2.77
N GLY A 60 -12.50 11.30 3.82
CA GLY A 60 -12.99 12.48 4.55
C GLY A 60 -12.19 12.80 5.81
N SER A 61 -11.12 12.06 6.10
CA SER A 61 -10.34 12.24 7.33
C SER A 61 -9.14 13.13 7.11
N PRO A 62 -8.73 13.91 8.14
CA PRO A 62 -7.51 14.74 8.02
C PRO A 62 -6.29 13.87 7.71
N GLY A 63 -5.46 14.35 6.78
CA GLY A 63 -4.23 13.64 6.41
C GLY A 63 -4.42 12.59 5.33
N PHE A 64 -5.62 12.45 4.79
CA PHE A 64 -5.93 11.48 3.73
C PHE A 64 -6.76 12.12 2.63
N GLN A 65 -6.65 11.56 1.43
CA GLN A 65 -7.49 11.94 0.29
C GLN A 65 -7.54 10.77 -0.69
N PRO A 66 -8.50 10.75 -1.62
CA PRO A 66 -8.49 9.73 -2.68
C PRO A 66 -7.17 9.81 -3.45
N ALA A 67 -6.56 8.68 -3.74
CA ALA A 67 -5.29 8.67 -4.48
C ALA A 67 -5.51 9.08 -5.93
N PRO A 68 -4.70 10.01 -6.47
CA PRO A 68 -4.80 10.40 -7.88
C PRO A 68 -4.67 9.18 -8.78
N TYR A 69 -5.55 9.09 -9.78
CA TYR A 69 -5.62 8.00 -10.77
C TYR A 69 -6.01 6.64 -10.22
N LEU A 70 -6.00 6.44 -8.90
CA LEU A 70 -6.28 5.15 -8.26
C LEU A 70 -7.53 5.16 -7.38
N ALA A 71 -8.23 6.28 -7.32
CA ALA A 71 -9.42 6.41 -6.45
C ALA A 71 -10.53 5.42 -6.82
N ARG A 72 -10.67 5.13 -8.11
CA ARG A 72 -11.68 4.18 -8.62
C ARG A 72 -11.45 2.78 -8.08
N ALA A 73 -10.19 2.41 -7.88
CA ALA A 73 -9.79 1.12 -7.32
C ALA A 73 -9.74 1.14 -5.79
N LYS A 74 -10.25 2.21 -5.17
CA LYS A 74 -10.30 2.38 -3.71
C LYS A 74 -8.92 2.45 -3.08
N TRP A 75 -8.09 3.31 -3.64
CA TRP A 75 -6.80 3.67 -3.06
C TRP A 75 -6.90 5.04 -2.42
N VAL A 76 -6.25 5.20 -1.27
CA VAL A 76 -6.14 6.49 -0.57
C VAL A 76 -4.69 6.93 -0.53
N LEU A 77 -4.49 8.25 -0.54
CA LEU A 77 -3.18 8.88 -0.37
C LEU A 77 -3.09 9.44 1.04
N CYS A 78 -2.06 9.05 1.76
CA CYS A 78 -1.74 9.64 3.05
C CYS A 78 -0.84 10.86 2.80
N THR A 79 -1.35 12.05 3.11
CA THR A 79 -0.63 13.32 2.91
C THR A 79 0.03 13.81 4.18
N ASP A 80 -0.40 13.29 5.33
CA ASP A 80 0.17 13.66 6.63
C ASP A 80 0.27 12.40 7.50
N SER A 81 1.46 11.80 7.53
CA SER A 81 1.71 10.56 8.25
C SER A 81 1.59 10.72 9.78
N ALA A 82 1.62 11.94 10.29
CA ALA A 82 1.42 12.18 11.72
C ALA A 82 -0.01 11.84 12.16
N LYS A 83 -0.96 11.74 11.21
CA LYS A 83 -2.33 11.36 11.49
C LYS A 83 -2.55 9.85 11.58
N LEU A 84 -1.48 9.07 11.41
CA LEU A 84 -1.56 7.60 11.35
C LEU A 84 -0.49 7.00 12.25
N ASN A 85 -0.90 6.30 13.30
CA ASN A 85 0.07 5.64 14.18
C ASN A 85 0.60 4.36 13.52
N LYS A 86 1.73 3.86 14.02
CA LYS A 86 2.42 2.71 13.43
C LYS A 86 1.56 1.45 13.43
N LYS A 87 0.77 1.24 14.47
CA LYS A 87 -0.12 0.08 14.58
C LYS A 87 -1.18 0.09 13.48
N ASP A 88 -1.84 1.24 13.30
CA ASP A 88 -2.87 1.38 12.28
C ASP A 88 -2.27 1.28 10.87
N LEU A 89 -1.10 1.89 10.67
CA LEU A 89 -0.37 1.79 9.41
C LEU A 89 -0.10 0.33 9.04
N LYS A 90 0.40 -0.44 10.00
CA LYS A 90 0.69 -1.87 9.79
C LYS A 90 -0.58 -2.63 9.42
N ASN A 91 -1.69 -2.35 10.10
CA ASN A 91 -2.97 -3.00 9.81
C ASN A 91 -3.50 -2.64 8.42
N TYR A 92 -3.43 -1.36 8.03
CA TYR A 92 -3.86 -0.93 6.70
C TYR A 92 -3.01 -1.56 5.60
N LEU A 93 -1.70 -1.58 5.77
CA LEU A 93 -0.81 -2.17 4.78
C LEU A 93 -1.00 -3.67 4.67
N HIS A 94 -1.23 -4.36 5.78
CA HIS A 94 -1.54 -5.79 5.77
C HIS A 94 -2.84 -6.07 5.01
N THR A 95 -3.88 -5.27 5.26
CA THR A 95 -5.16 -5.39 4.54
C THR A 95 -4.98 -5.14 3.04
N SER A 96 -4.20 -4.11 2.69
CA SER A 96 -3.88 -3.83 1.28
C SER A 96 -3.19 -5.01 0.63
N TYR A 97 -2.17 -5.56 1.28
CA TYR A 97 -1.43 -6.73 0.82
C TYR A 97 -2.36 -7.92 0.61
N GLU A 98 -3.21 -8.24 1.59
CA GLU A 98 -4.13 -9.37 1.50
C GLU A 98 -5.14 -9.22 0.37
N MET A 99 -5.67 -8.02 0.16
CA MET A 99 -6.62 -7.77 -0.93
C MET A 99 -5.98 -8.00 -2.30
N ILE A 100 -4.73 -7.62 -2.46
CA ILE A 100 -4.01 -7.84 -3.72
C ILE A 100 -3.59 -9.30 -3.85
N ARG A 101 -3.08 -9.90 -2.76
CA ARG A 101 -2.68 -11.31 -2.77
C ARG A 101 -3.83 -12.24 -3.18
N THR A 102 -5.03 -12.00 -2.66
CA THR A 102 -6.18 -12.85 -2.98
C THR A 102 -6.66 -12.73 -4.43
N LYS A 103 -6.26 -11.66 -5.13
CA LYS A 103 -6.56 -11.51 -6.56
C LYS A 103 -5.61 -12.27 -7.46
N ILE A 104 -4.50 -12.74 -6.93
CA ILE A 104 -3.55 -13.57 -7.69
C ILE A 104 -4.17 -14.94 -7.87
N PRO A 105 -4.16 -15.51 -9.08
CA PRO A 105 -4.71 -16.86 -9.31
C PRO A 105 -4.07 -17.88 -8.37
N LYS A 106 -4.89 -18.80 -7.88
CA LYS A 106 -4.44 -19.83 -6.91
C LYS A 106 -3.19 -20.57 -7.38
N ARG A 107 -3.14 -20.92 -8.66
CA ARG A 107 -1.98 -21.61 -9.25
C ARG A 107 -0.71 -20.78 -9.09
N GLN A 108 -0.78 -19.50 -9.38
CA GLN A 108 0.36 -18.60 -9.25
C GLN A 108 0.75 -18.41 -7.80
N ARG A 109 -0.24 -18.32 -6.88
CA ARG A 109 0.06 -18.23 -5.44
C ARG A 109 0.85 -19.43 -4.95
N LYS A 110 0.50 -20.62 -5.41
CA LYS A 110 1.25 -21.85 -5.06
C LYS A 110 2.69 -21.78 -5.56
N GLU A 111 2.88 -21.36 -6.81
CA GLU A 111 4.20 -21.23 -7.41
C GLU A 111 5.08 -20.22 -6.65
N LEU A 112 4.48 -19.19 -6.10
CA LEU A 112 5.17 -18.13 -5.35
C LEU A 112 5.31 -18.43 -3.86
N GLY A 113 4.77 -19.57 -3.39
CA GLY A 113 4.81 -19.91 -1.97
C GLY A 113 3.90 -19.05 -1.10
N LEU A 114 2.81 -18.52 -1.64
CA LEU A 114 1.89 -17.62 -0.94
C LEU A 114 0.64 -18.33 -0.41
N GLU A 115 0.55 -19.62 -0.55
CA GLU A 115 -0.56 -20.40 -0.02
C GLU A 115 -0.25 -20.90 1.38
#